data_d27c55d960aa250762ea70eb1d09292d
#
_entry.id   d27c55d960aa250762ea70eb1d09292d
#
_cell.length_a   1.000
_cell.length_b   1.000
_cell.length_c   1.000
_cell.angle_alpha   90.00
_cell.angle_beta   90.00
_cell.angle_gamma   90.00
#
_symmetry.space_group_name_H-M   'P 1'
#
loop_
_entity.id
_entity.type
_entity.pdbx_description
1 polymer ?
#
loop_
_entity_poly.entity_id
_entity_poly.type
_entity_poly.pdbx_seq_one_letter_code
_entity_poly.pdbx_strand_id
1 'polypeptide(L)'
;MKIYDMHIHVGAGPVDQNYLFEQMEKSGVYGGGIISDYPVLKNGVYKGVPYKDRRDKVLAWKKNQEGRLFSYLWVHPFEKDAEKIVKDAAESGIDAFKMICDTYYIYDKKAMKLLEAIEKTGKPVVFHSGILWSGTDTSIKNRPVNWESLLNLKGVKFSMGHCSWPWHDECIAVYGKFLHSYLTRQSSEMFFDVTPGTPVICREDLLTKLFTVGYDVENNIMFGTDSISTDYNPEWVAGWIARDNAIYDKLGVTEEQKQKIYCDNYMRFLSGGDLQHNLPHINK
;
A
#
# COMPACT_ATOMS: atom_id res chain seq x y z
N MET A 1 -16.47 8.54 -11.76
CA MET A 1 -15.43 7.60 -11.29
C MET A 1 -15.34 7.70 -9.78
N LYS A 2 -15.23 6.58 -9.05
CA LYS A 2 -14.90 6.58 -7.62
C LYS A 2 -13.39 6.66 -7.46
N ILE A 3 -12.94 7.48 -6.50
CA ILE A 3 -11.53 7.57 -6.12
C ILE A 3 -11.37 6.98 -4.74
N TYR A 4 -10.49 6.01 -4.58
CA TYR A 4 -10.12 5.45 -3.28
C TYR A 4 -8.71 5.90 -2.89
N ASP A 5 -8.58 6.33 -1.65
CA ASP A 5 -7.30 6.61 -1.00
C ASP A 5 -6.83 5.37 -0.24
N MET A 6 -5.91 4.61 -0.84
CA MET A 6 -5.50 3.34 -0.25
C MET A 6 -4.61 3.47 0.99
N HIS A 7 -4.16 4.68 1.36
CA HIS A 7 -3.10 4.88 2.35
C HIS A 7 -3.42 6.04 3.31
N ILE A 8 -4.21 5.74 4.35
CA ILE A 8 -4.58 6.71 5.39
C ILE A 8 -4.19 6.12 6.75
N HIS A 9 -3.42 6.86 7.53
CA HIS A 9 -3.06 6.46 8.88
C HIS A 9 -4.13 6.86 9.90
N VAL A 10 -4.35 6.05 10.93
CA VAL A 10 -5.16 6.49 12.07
C VAL A 10 -4.52 7.70 12.73
N GLY A 11 -5.33 8.67 13.12
CA GLY A 11 -4.90 9.80 13.91
C GLY A 11 -5.06 9.56 15.41
N ALA A 12 -4.55 10.50 16.21
CA ALA A 12 -4.82 10.54 17.64
C ALA A 12 -6.29 10.87 17.93
N GLY A 13 -6.85 10.31 19.00
CA GLY A 13 -8.22 10.59 19.41
C GLY A 13 -9.24 9.54 18.95
N PRO A 14 -10.55 9.85 19.12
CA PRO A 14 -11.64 8.93 18.82
C PRO A 14 -11.84 8.72 17.32
N VAL A 15 -12.58 7.67 16.98
CA VAL A 15 -13.06 7.43 15.62
C VAL A 15 -14.17 8.43 15.30
N ASP A 16 -13.97 9.24 14.28
CA ASP A 16 -14.97 10.18 13.76
C ASP A 16 -15.14 9.97 12.24
N GLN A 17 -16.01 9.03 11.89
CA GLN A 17 -16.31 8.70 10.51
C GLN A 17 -16.96 9.89 9.77
N ASN A 18 -17.79 10.67 10.45
CA ASN A 18 -18.49 11.79 9.82
C ASN A 18 -17.50 12.86 9.37
N TYR A 19 -16.55 13.24 10.25
CA TYR A 19 -15.48 14.16 9.90
C TYR A 19 -14.70 13.65 8.68
N LEU A 20 -14.23 12.40 8.74
CA LEU A 20 -13.42 11.84 7.64
C LEU A 20 -14.16 11.86 6.31
N PHE A 21 -15.42 11.44 6.29
CA PHE A 21 -16.22 11.42 5.07
C PHE A 21 -16.51 12.82 4.53
N GLU A 22 -16.76 13.77 5.40
CA GLU A 22 -16.93 15.17 4.98
C GLU A 22 -15.66 15.71 4.27
N GLN A 23 -14.46 15.40 4.81
CA GLN A 23 -13.21 15.82 4.17
C GLN A 23 -12.93 15.06 2.87
N MET A 24 -13.20 13.75 2.84
CA MET A 24 -13.08 12.95 1.62
C MET A 24 -14.00 13.48 0.50
N GLU A 25 -15.26 13.79 0.82
CA GLU A 25 -16.21 14.32 -0.15
C GLU A 25 -15.76 15.67 -0.73
N LYS A 26 -15.23 16.57 0.11
CA LYS A 26 -14.64 17.85 -0.35
C LYS A 26 -13.45 17.65 -1.31
N SER A 27 -12.70 16.58 -1.16
CA SER A 27 -11.55 16.25 -2.03
C SER A 27 -11.91 15.40 -3.25
N GLY A 28 -13.16 14.93 -3.37
CA GLY A 28 -13.60 13.99 -4.42
C GLY A 28 -13.24 12.53 -4.17
N VAL A 29 -12.78 12.18 -2.96
CA VAL A 29 -12.45 10.81 -2.55
C VAL A 29 -13.71 10.11 -2.03
N TYR A 30 -13.96 8.88 -2.49
CA TYR A 30 -15.12 8.09 -2.10
C TYR A 30 -14.88 7.31 -0.80
N GLY A 31 -13.69 6.77 -0.61
CA GLY A 31 -13.34 5.92 0.53
C GLY A 31 -11.87 5.55 0.53
N GLY A 32 -11.46 4.60 1.39
CA GLY A 32 -10.05 4.24 1.42
C GLY A 32 -9.67 3.21 2.49
N GLY A 33 -8.36 3.00 2.62
CA GLY A 33 -7.76 2.06 3.58
C GLY A 33 -7.20 2.77 4.81
N ILE A 34 -7.64 2.36 5.99
CA ILE A 34 -7.23 2.93 7.28
C ILE A 34 -6.18 2.03 7.93
N ILE A 35 -4.96 2.54 8.07
CA ILE A 35 -3.80 1.85 8.65
C ILE A 35 -3.75 2.11 10.15
N SER A 36 -3.62 1.05 10.94
CA SER A 36 -3.55 1.12 12.41
C SER A 36 -2.29 1.81 12.93
N ASP A 37 -2.28 2.11 14.23
CA ASP A 37 -1.10 2.52 14.97
C ASP A 37 0.02 1.46 14.91
N TYR A 38 1.25 1.88 15.23
CA TYR A 38 2.45 1.03 15.30
C TYR A 38 2.37 0.00 16.46
N PRO A 39 2.91 -1.22 16.28
CA PRO A 39 2.89 -2.25 17.31
C PRO A 39 3.84 -1.95 18.49
N VAL A 40 3.53 -2.50 19.67
CA VAL A 40 4.43 -2.41 20.84
C VAL A 40 5.65 -3.31 20.66
N LEU A 41 6.82 -2.70 20.60
CA LEU A 41 8.10 -3.40 20.46
C LEU A 41 9.09 -2.93 21.54
N LYS A 42 9.96 -3.86 21.98
CA LYS A 42 11.00 -3.55 22.97
C LYS A 42 11.95 -2.43 22.50
N ASN A 43 12.31 -2.45 21.21
CA ASN A 43 13.21 -1.50 20.56
C ASN A 43 12.56 -0.92 19.30
N GLY A 44 11.28 -0.55 19.38
CA GLY A 44 10.55 0.03 18.25
C GLY A 44 11.00 1.47 17.98
N VAL A 45 10.89 1.88 16.72
CA VAL A 45 11.23 3.26 16.29
C VAL A 45 10.12 4.25 16.58
N TYR A 46 8.90 3.77 16.83
CA TYR A 46 7.73 4.58 17.16
C TYR A 46 7.11 4.16 18.48
N LYS A 47 6.28 5.03 19.06
CA LYS A 47 5.45 4.68 20.21
C LYS A 47 4.39 3.66 19.82
N GLY A 48 4.46 2.47 20.39
CA GLY A 48 3.57 1.37 20.07
C GLY A 48 2.25 1.39 20.83
N VAL A 49 1.23 0.79 20.20
CA VAL A 49 -0.11 0.54 20.77
C VAL A 49 -0.35 -0.97 20.83
N PRO A 50 -0.97 -1.52 21.91
CA PRO A 50 -1.26 -2.94 22.04
C PRO A 50 -2.10 -3.48 20.87
N TYR A 51 -1.88 -4.73 20.49
CA TYR A 51 -2.56 -5.37 19.35
C TYR A 51 -4.08 -5.21 19.38
N LYS A 52 -4.69 -5.53 20.52
CA LYS A 52 -6.16 -5.46 20.65
C LYS A 52 -6.70 -4.05 20.36
N ASP A 53 -6.04 -3.03 20.90
CA ASP A 53 -6.48 -1.65 20.75
C ASP A 53 -6.30 -1.17 19.30
N ARG A 54 -5.20 -1.56 18.62
CA ARG A 54 -4.95 -1.26 17.19
C ARG A 54 -6.01 -1.89 16.30
N ARG A 55 -6.27 -3.19 16.51
CA ARG A 55 -7.27 -3.95 15.76
C ARG A 55 -8.66 -3.35 15.95
N ASP A 56 -9.08 -3.17 17.18
CA ASP A 56 -10.43 -2.71 17.51
C ASP A 56 -10.66 -1.28 16.97
N LYS A 57 -9.65 -0.42 16.99
CA LYS A 57 -9.72 0.94 16.43
C LYS A 57 -9.94 0.95 14.91
N VAL A 58 -9.18 0.17 14.13
CA VAL A 58 -9.37 0.15 12.67
C VAL A 58 -10.66 -0.57 12.26
N LEU A 59 -11.10 -1.57 13.02
CA LEU A 59 -12.41 -2.19 12.81
C LEU A 59 -13.55 -1.21 13.13
N ALA A 60 -13.38 -0.34 14.14
CA ALA A 60 -14.34 0.72 14.42
C ALA A 60 -14.45 1.75 13.29
N TRP A 61 -13.32 2.11 12.63
CA TRP A 61 -13.34 2.94 11.42
C TRP A 61 -14.12 2.31 10.27
N LYS A 62 -14.01 0.99 10.09
CA LYS A 62 -14.69 0.25 9.03
C LYS A 62 -16.17 -0.04 9.33
N LYS A 63 -16.56 -0.05 10.58
CA LYS A 63 -17.91 -0.48 11.03
C LYS A 63 -19.03 0.25 10.28
N ASN A 64 -19.94 -0.52 9.65
CA ASN A 64 -21.06 -0.04 8.84
C ASN A 64 -20.64 0.77 7.59
N GLN A 65 -19.40 0.54 7.09
CA GLN A 65 -18.84 1.23 5.93
C GLN A 65 -18.28 0.24 4.90
N GLU A 66 -18.93 -0.90 4.75
CA GLU A 66 -18.54 -1.97 3.84
C GLU A 66 -18.45 -1.45 2.39
N GLY A 67 -17.32 -1.73 1.74
CA GLY A 67 -17.04 -1.25 0.39
C GLY A 67 -16.65 0.23 0.29
N ARG A 68 -16.59 0.95 1.41
CA ARG A 68 -16.15 2.34 1.47
C ARG A 68 -14.88 2.52 2.29
N LEU A 69 -14.79 1.92 3.49
CA LEU A 69 -13.58 1.88 4.30
C LEU A 69 -13.08 0.46 4.50
N PHE A 70 -11.76 0.31 4.47
CA PHE A 70 -11.05 -0.94 4.67
C PHE A 70 -10.03 -0.79 5.80
N SER A 71 -9.84 -1.86 6.58
CA SER A 71 -9.02 -1.85 7.77
C SER A 71 -7.68 -2.54 7.52
N TYR A 72 -6.57 -1.86 7.82
CA TYR A 72 -5.24 -2.42 7.73
C TYR A 72 -4.60 -2.51 9.11
N LEU A 73 -4.06 -3.67 9.43
CA LEU A 73 -3.32 -3.84 10.68
C LEU A 73 -1.82 -3.74 10.41
N TRP A 74 -1.16 -2.80 11.07
CA TRP A 74 0.29 -2.76 11.07
C TRP A 74 0.84 -3.90 11.93
N VAL A 75 1.64 -4.77 11.33
CA VAL A 75 2.26 -5.93 11.98
C VAL A 75 3.78 -5.87 11.87
N HIS A 76 4.47 -6.51 12.82
CA HIS A 76 5.92 -6.49 12.87
C HIS A 76 6.48 -7.86 13.28
N PRO A 77 7.54 -8.38 12.62
CA PRO A 77 8.05 -9.74 12.86
C PRO A 77 8.66 -9.97 14.26
N PHE A 78 8.95 -8.90 14.99
CA PHE A 78 9.43 -8.97 16.38
C PHE A 78 8.34 -8.68 17.43
N GLU A 79 7.10 -8.48 17.01
CA GLU A 79 5.98 -8.44 17.94
C GLU A 79 5.77 -9.82 18.56
N LYS A 80 5.43 -9.84 19.87
CA LYS A 80 5.13 -11.11 20.54
C LYS A 80 3.93 -11.79 19.86
N ASP A 81 4.08 -13.06 19.53
CA ASP A 81 3.04 -13.87 18.86
C ASP A 81 2.59 -13.32 17.48
N ALA A 82 3.50 -12.69 16.72
CA ALA A 82 3.20 -12.00 15.45
C ALA A 82 2.39 -12.86 14.46
N GLU A 83 2.73 -14.13 14.26
CA GLU A 83 2.02 -15.05 13.36
C GLU A 83 0.58 -15.34 13.83
N LYS A 84 0.40 -15.45 15.17
CA LYS A 84 -0.94 -15.63 15.76
C LYS A 84 -1.78 -14.35 15.63
N ILE A 85 -1.15 -13.18 15.79
CA ILE A 85 -1.79 -11.87 15.56
C ILE A 85 -2.32 -11.77 14.13
N VAL A 86 -1.53 -12.17 13.13
CA VAL A 86 -1.96 -12.18 11.72
C VAL A 86 -3.19 -13.04 11.51
N LYS A 87 -3.19 -14.26 12.05
CA LYS A 87 -4.33 -15.16 11.94
C LYS A 87 -5.59 -14.57 12.60
N ASP A 88 -5.48 -14.14 13.86
CA ASP A 88 -6.59 -13.56 14.62
C ASP A 88 -7.14 -12.29 13.97
N ALA A 89 -6.27 -11.44 13.43
CA ALA A 89 -6.65 -10.24 12.71
C ALA A 89 -7.47 -10.55 11.44
N ALA A 90 -7.02 -11.50 10.63
CA ALA A 90 -7.73 -11.92 9.43
C ALA A 90 -9.11 -12.51 9.77
N GLU A 91 -9.19 -13.36 10.80
CA GLU A 91 -10.44 -13.94 11.31
C GLU A 91 -11.39 -12.86 11.90
N SER A 92 -10.84 -11.76 12.43
CA SER A 92 -11.59 -10.62 12.95
C SER A 92 -12.11 -9.67 11.86
N GLY A 93 -11.77 -9.88 10.59
CA GLY A 93 -12.25 -9.08 9.46
C GLY A 93 -11.34 -7.93 9.03
N ILE A 94 -10.04 -7.95 9.40
CA ILE A 94 -9.03 -7.06 8.83
C ILE A 94 -8.87 -7.35 7.33
N ASP A 95 -8.76 -6.30 6.51
CA ASP A 95 -8.73 -6.41 5.05
C ASP A 95 -7.31 -6.54 4.48
N ALA A 96 -6.33 -5.91 5.12
CA ALA A 96 -4.94 -5.92 4.68
C ALA A 96 -3.97 -5.76 5.87
N PHE A 97 -2.69 -6.00 5.61
CA PHE A 97 -1.62 -5.77 6.59
C PHE A 97 -0.72 -4.62 6.14
N LYS A 98 -0.12 -3.90 7.10
CA LYS A 98 0.92 -2.91 6.87
C LYS A 98 2.22 -3.40 7.48
N MET A 99 3.34 -3.23 6.77
CA MET A 99 4.68 -3.49 7.29
C MET A 99 5.63 -2.36 6.94
N ILE A 100 6.56 -2.05 7.85
CA ILE A 100 7.70 -1.15 7.64
C ILE A 100 8.96 -1.87 8.09
N CYS A 101 9.97 -1.93 7.24
CA CYS A 101 11.26 -2.52 7.55
C CYS A 101 12.14 -1.50 8.31
N ASP A 102 11.84 -1.29 9.59
CA ASP A 102 12.53 -0.32 10.45
C ASP A 102 13.72 -0.94 11.22
N THR A 103 13.52 -2.11 11.82
CA THR A 103 14.54 -2.81 12.64
C THR A 103 14.98 -4.14 12.03
N TYR A 104 14.49 -4.51 10.84
CA TYR A 104 14.75 -5.77 10.17
C TYR A 104 14.80 -5.57 8.65
N TYR A 105 15.39 -6.52 7.94
CA TYR A 105 15.25 -6.65 6.48
C TYR A 105 14.08 -7.56 6.15
N ILE A 106 13.40 -7.30 5.03
CA ILE A 106 12.24 -8.10 4.61
C ILE A 106 12.60 -9.58 4.38
N TYR A 107 13.83 -9.88 4.02
CA TYR A 107 14.34 -11.25 3.83
C TYR A 107 14.80 -11.95 5.12
N ASP A 108 14.76 -11.28 6.27
CA ASP A 108 15.08 -11.91 7.55
C ASP A 108 14.10 -13.06 7.85
N LYS A 109 14.62 -14.13 8.42
CA LYS A 109 13.84 -15.36 8.68
C LYS A 109 12.52 -15.13 9.41
N LYS A 110 12.48 -14.18 10.36
CA LYS A 110 11.24 -13.83 11.08
C LYS A 110 10.26 -13.06 10.21
N ALA A 111 10.76 -12.17 9.36
CA ALA A 111 9.91 -11.42 8.43
C ALA A 111 9.29 -12.37 7.39
N MET A 112 10.09 -13.27 6.81
CA MET A 112 9.59 -14.27 5.88
C MET A 112 8.55 -15.20 6.50
N LYS A 113 8.74 -15.64 7.75
CA LYS A 113 7.72 -16.44 8.46
C LYS A 113 6.41 -15.67 8.68
N LEU A 114 6.50 -14.37 8.99
CA LEU A 114 5.32 -13.53 9.13
C LEU A 114 4.59 -13.39 7.78
N LEU A 115 5.33 -13.22 6.68
CA LEU A 115 4.78 -13.16 5.34
C LEU A 115 4.13 -14.49 4.90
N GLU A 116 4.71 -15.63 5.25
CA GLU A 116 4.08 -16.94 5.05
C GLU A 116 2.76 -17.09 5.84
N ALA A 117 2.69 -16.48 7.04
CA ALA A 117 1.46 -16.45 7.81
C ALA A 117 0.41 -15.54 7.16
N ILE A 118 0.82 -14.38 6.62
CA ILE A 118 -0.06 -13.48 5.87
C ILE A 118 -0.55 -14.14 4.58
N GLU A 119 0.33 -14.79 3.82
CA GLU A 119 -0.01 -15.54 2.60
C GLU A 119 -1.17 -16.52 2.84
N LYS A 120 -1.12 -17.28 3.95
CA LYS A 120 -2.17 -18.24 4.32
C LYS A 120 -3.53 -17.59 4.60
N THR A 121 -3.57 -16.30 4.87
CA THR A 121 -4.83 -15.55 5.06
C THR A 121 -5.45 -15.08 3.75
N GLY A 122 -4.70 -15.09 2.65
CA GLY A 122 -5.09 -14.49 1.38
C GLY A 122 -5.18 -12.96 1.39
N LYS A 123 -4.75 -12.30 2.47
CA LYS A 123 -4.81 -10.84 2.61
C LYS A 123 -3.55 -10.18 2.04
N PRO A 124 -3.67 -8.99 1.41
CA PRO A 124 -2.53 -8.27 0.86
C PRO A 124 -1.72 -7.54 1.95
N VAL A 125 -0.53 -7.08 1.54
CA VAL A 125 0.39 -6.31 2.39
C VAL A 125 0.72 -4.97 1.76
N VAL A 126 0.56 -3.89 2.52
CA VAL A 126 1.04 -2.54 2.16
C VAL A 126 2.40 -2.34 2.84
N PHE A 127 3.46 -2.24 2.06
CA PHE A 127 4.79 -1.91 2.58
C PHE A 127 5.04 -0.40 2.55
N HIS A 128 5.73 0.11 3.56
CA HIS A 128 6.53 1.31 3.36
C HIS A 128 7.75 0.94 2.51
N SER A 129 8.14 1.80 1.58
CA SER A 129 9.37 1.65 0.82
C SER A 129 9.98 3.02 0.50
N GLY A 130 11.28 3.06 0.27
CA GLY A 130 11.98 4.34 0.11
C GLY A 130 12.58 4.87 1.42
N ILE A 131 12.75 6.18 1.48
CA ILE A 131 13.29 6.85 2.68
C ILE A 131 12.29 6.75 3.83
N LEU A 132 12.78 6.29 4.98
CA LEU A 132 12.00 6.24 6.21
C LEU A 132 12.30 7.46 7.09
N TRP A 133 11.30 8.30 7.31
CA TRP A 133 11.41 9.55 8.07
C TRP A 133 11.28 9.33 9.59
N SER A 134 12.05 8.37 10.13
CA SER A 134 11.97 7.96 11.54
C SER A 134 13.05 8.57 12.43
N GLY A 135 13.98 9.36 11.88
CA GLY A 135 15.15 9.84 12.61
C GLY A 135 16.22 8.78 12.90
N THR A 136 16.12 7.61 12.24
CA THR A 136 17.08 6.49 12.34
C THR A 136 17.73 6.21 10.98
N ASP A 137 18.83 5.47 10.96
CA ASP A 137 19.60 5.08 9.78
C ASP A 137 19.05 3.82 9.07
N THR A 138 17.73 3.67 9.05
CA THR A 138 17.08 2.41 8.66
C THR A 138 16.55 2.39 7.23
N SER A 139 16.64 3.49 6.48
CA SER A 139 16.08 3.59 5.13
C SER A 139 16.58 2.52 4.15
N ILE A 140 17.83 2.09 4.30
CA ILE A 140 18.43 1.03 3.45
C ILE A 140 17.62 -0.29 3.52
N LYS A 141 16.90 -0.56 4.60
CA LYS A 141 16.06 -1.73 4.75
C LYS A 141 14.80 -1.65 3.90
N ASN A 142 14.42 -0.44 3.46
CA ASN A 142 13.27 -0.15 2.61
C ASN A 142 13.65 0.09 1.14
N ARG A 143 14.83 -0.37 0.73
CA ARG A 143 15.30 -0.29 -0.67
C ARG A 143 14.65 -1.39 -1.51
N PRO A 144 14.10 -1.09 -2.72
CA PRO A 144 13.25 -2.00 -3.49
C PRO A 144 13.81 -3.40 -3.75
N VAL A 145 15.09 -3.52 -4.03
CA VAL A 145 15.72 -4.82 -4.31
C VAL A 145 15.58 -5.83 -3.15
N ASN A 146 15.40 -5.36 -1.93
CA ASN A 146 15.23 -6.23 -0.77
C ASN A 146 13.95 -7.10 -0.88
N TRP A 147 12.92 -6.62 -1.59
CA TRP A 147 11.65 -7.34 -1.79
C TRP A 147 11.72 -8.49 -2.78
N GLU A 148 12.84 -8.67 -3.50
CA GLU A 148 13.03 -9.86 -4.36
C GLU A 148 12.87 -11.19 -3.60
N SER A 149 13.06 -11.19 -2.29
CA SER A 149 12.79 -12.35 -1.44
C SER A 149 11.34 -12.83 -1.51
N LEU A 150 10.37 -11.95 -1.83
CA LEU A 150 8.95 -12.30 -1.97
C LEU A 150 8.68 -13.14 -3.23
N LEU A 151 9.62 -13.25 -4.16
CA LEU A 151 9.55 -14.20 -5.28
C LEU A 151 9.47 -15.67 -4.82
N ASN A 152 9.85 -15.95 -3.57
CA ASN A 152 9.74 -17.27 -2.97
C ASN A 152 8.33 -17.57 -2.41
N LEU A 153 7.43 -16.59 -2.37
CA LEU A 153 6.03 -16.73 -1.96
C LEU A 153 5.13 -16.87 -3.20
N LYS A 154 4.01 -17.57 -3.09
CA LYS A 154 3.20 -17.94 -4.26
C LYS A 154 1.83 -17.26 -4.34
N GLY A 155 1.50 -16.35 -3.45
CA GLY A 155 0.15 -15.80 -3.41
C GLY A 155 0.03 -14.47 -2.71
N VAL A 156 1.12 -13.82 -2.35
CA VAL A 156 1.08 -12.52 -1.68
C VAL A 156 0.88 -11.41 -2.69
N LYS A 157 -0.19 -10.63 -2.52
CA LYS A 157 -0.30 -9.32 -3.16
C LYS A 157 0.32 -8.28 -2.24
N PHE A 158 1.19 -7.45 -2.76
CA PHE A 158 1.83 -6.41 -1.96
C PHE A 158 2.00 -5.11 -2.74
N SER A 159 2.00 -3.99 -2.02
CA SER A 159 2.27 -2.68 -2.61
C SER A 159 3.51 -2.03 -2.03
N MET A 160 4.22 -1.27 -2.88
CA MET A 160 5.42 -0.51 -2.52
C MET A 160 5.05 0.96 -2.32
N GLY A 161 4.97 1.39 -1.07
CA GLY A 161 4.61 2.76 -0.70
C GLY A 161 5.56 3.80 -1.31
N HIS A 162 5.01 4.96 -1.69
CA HIS A 162 5.74 6.11 -2.23
C HIS A 162 6.56 5.79 -3.50
N CYS A 163 6.23 4.72 -4.22
CA CYS A 163 7.07 4.19 -5.30
C CYS A 163 8.56 4.16 -4.93
N SER A 164 8.85 3.92 -3.65
CA SER A 164 10.20 3.78 -3.11
C SER A 164 11.11 5.00 -3.27
N TRP A 165 10.57 6.23 -3.28
CA TRP A 165 11.43 7.43 -3.40
C TRP A 165 12.61 7.40 -2.41
N PRO A 166 13.86 7.71 -2.86
CA PRO A 166 14.27 8.17 -4.19
C PRO A 166 14.65 7.06 -5.19
N TRP A 167 14.44 5.79 -4.87
CA TRP A 167 14.86 4.63 -5.68
C TRP A 167 13.78 4.20 -6.69
N HIS A 168 13.16 5.16 -7.41
CA HIS A 168 12.09 4.89 -8.37
C HIS A 168 12.50 3.91 -9.48
N ASP A 169 13.69 4.11 -10.08
CA ASP A 169 14.14 3.27 -11.17
C ASP A 169 14.38 1.83 -10.71
N GLU A 170 14.89 1.65 -9.49
CA GLU A 170 15.03 0.33 -8.87
C GLU A 170 13.65 -0.30 -8.57
N CYS A 171 12.70 0.49 -8.10
CA CYS A 171 11.33 0.03 -7.85
C CYS A 171 10.66 -0.46 -9.14
N ILE A 172 10.80 0.28 -10.23
CA ILE A 172 10.30 -0.08 -11.56
C ILE A 172 10.98 -1.35 -12.09
N ALA A 173 12.30 -1.46 -11.92
CA ALA A 173 13.03 -2.67 -12.33
C ALA A 173 12.59 -3.91 -11.54
N VAL A 174 12.40 -3.78 -10.22
CA VAL A 174 11.90 -4.86 -9.37
C VAL A 174 10.47 -5.25 -9.77
N TYR A 175 9.61 -4.26 -10.10
CA TYR A 175 8.28 -4.55 -10.63
C TYR A 175 8.33 -5.39 -11.92
N GLY A 176 9.18 -5.02 -12.87
CA GLY A 176 9.37 -5.79 -14.10
C GLY A 176 9.78 -7.23 -13.84
N LYS A 177 10.63 -7.46 -12.83
CA LYS A 177 11.02 -8.80 -12.39
C LYS A 177 9.86 -9.58 -11.78
N PHE A 178 9.02 -8.94 -10.94
CA PHE A 178 7.80 -9.56 -10.39
C PHE A 178 6.78 -9.86 -11.48
N LEU A 179 6.53 -8.91 -12.37
CA LEU A 179 5.61 -9.08 -13.50
C LEU A 179 6.01 -10.31 -14.33
N HIS A 180 7.28 -10.42 -14.73
CA HIS A 180 7.78 -11.59 -15.46
C HIS A 180 7.64 -12.90 -14.65
N SER A 181 7.98 -12.89 -13.37
CA SER A 181 7.93 -14.08 -12.50
C SER A 181 6.49 -14.50 -12.22
N TYR A 182 5.57 -13.55 -12.01
CA TYR A 182 4.15 -13.83 -11.83
C TYR A 182 3.57 -14.55 -13.04
N LEU A 183 3.88 -14.07 -14.24
CA LEU A 183 3.42 -14.65 -15.49
C LEU A 183 3.96 -16.05 -15.76
N THR A 184 5.19 -16.32 -15.34
CA THR A 184 5.89 -17.58 -15.64
C THR A 184 5.83 -18.59 -14.50
N ARG A 185 5.70 -18.17 -13.25
CA ARG A 185 5.86 -19.02 -12.05
C ARG A 185 4.71 -18.89 -11.04
N GLN A 186 3.74 -18.01 -11.27
CA GLN A 186 2.67 -17.70 -10.30
C GLN A 186 3.23 -17.29 -8.93
N SER A 187 4.21 -16.39 -8.91
CA SER A 187 4.76 -15.80 -7.68
C SER A 187 3.86 -14.70 -7.12
N SER A 188 4.34 -14.03 -6.08
CA SER A 188 3.67 -12.85 -5.51
C SER A 188 3.47 -11.73 -6.54
N GLU A 189 2.41 -10.94 -6.37
CA GLU A 189 2.07 -9.83 -7.24
C GLU A 189 2.40 -8.48 -6.60
N MET A 190 3.16 -7.65 -7.30
CA MET A 190 3.57 -6.32 -6.86
C MET A 190 2.67 -5.22 -7.41
N PHE A 191 2.28 -4.28 -6.56
CA PHE A 191 1.58 -3.05 -6.91
C PHE A 191 2.41 -1.82 -6.56
N PHE A 192 2.21 -0.74 -7.29
CA PHE A 192 2.73 0.58 -6.93
C PHE A 192 1.70 1.33 -6.09
N ASP A 193 2.13 1.81 -4.95
CA ASP A 193 1.41 2.79 -4.16
C ASP A 193 2.03 4.16 -4.46
N VAL A 194 1.31 5.00 -5.21
CA VAL A 194 1.80 6.33 -5.61
C VAL A 194 1.53 7.39 -4.56
N THR A 195 1.35 6.99 -3.32
CA THR A 195 1.19 7.88 -2.17
C THR A 195 2.33 8.92 -2.11
N PRO A 196 2.04 10.21 -1.87
CA PRO A 196 3.06 11.23 -1.75
C PRO A 196 4.05 10.97 -0.61
N GLY A 197 5.26 10.78 -0.89
CA GLY A 197 6.46 10.72 -0.06
C GLY A 197 7.60 11.31 -0.87
N THR A 198 7.26 11.69 -2.08
CA THR A 198 8.13 12.21 -3.13
C THR A 198 7.98 13.73 -3.19
N PRO A 199 9.07 14.51 -3.30
CA PRO A 199 8.98 15.93 -3.61
C PRO A 199 8.13 16.18 -4.85
N VAL A 200 7.30 17.23 -4.84
CA VAL A 200 6.36 17.55 -5.93
C VAL A 200 7.06 17.59 -7.30
N ILE A 201 8.28 18.13 -7.35
CA ILE A 201 9.08 18.23 -8.59
C ILE A 201 9.40 16.86 -9.21
N CYS A 202 9.45 15.79 -8.41
CA CYS A 202 9.77 14.44 -8.90
C CYS A 202 8.55 13.68 -9.42
N ARG A 203 7.31 14.21 -9.22
CA ARG A 203 6.08 13.46 -9.52
C ARG A 203 5.89 13.19 -11.00
N GLU A 204 6.13 14.19 -11.85
CA GLU A 204 6.00 14.06 -13.30
C GLU A 204 7.04 13.10 -13.87
N ASP A 205 8.29 13.16 -13.40
CA ASP A 205 9.34 12.22 -13.78
C ASP A 205 8.97 10.76 -13.44
N LEU A 206 8.50 10.54 -12.21
CA LEU A 206 8.05 9.22 -11.78
C LEU A 206 6.94 8.65 -12.65
N LEU A 207 5.85 9.40 -12.82
CA LEU A 207 4.69 8.92 -13.60
C LEU A 207 5.05 8.74 -15.07
N THR A 208 5.89 9.62 -15.63
CA THR A 208 6.39 9.47 -17.00
C THR A 208 7.18 8.17 -17.16
N LYS A 209 8.10 7.88 -16.25
CA LYS A 209 8.87 6.61 -16.27
C LYS A 209 7.96 5.40 -16.18
N LEU A 210 6.99 5.39 -15.27
CA LEU A 210 6.03 4.28 -15.11
C LEU A 210 5.29 4.00 -16.42
N PHE A 211 4.72 5.01 -17.07
CA PHE A 211 3.90 4.82 -18.27
C PHE A 211 4.69 4.68 -19.57
N THR A 212 6.01 4.95 -19.57
CA THR A 212 6.86 4.84 -20.78
C THR A 212 7.88 3.71 -20.74
N VAL A 213 8.04 3.01 -19.61
CA VAL A 213 8.99 1.89 -19.47
C VAL A 213 8.61 0.67 -20.32
N GLY A 214 7.37 0.58 -20.77
CA GLY A 214 6.87 -0.53 -21.59
C GLY A 214 6.36 -1.75 -20.80
N TYR A 215 6.19 -1.59 -19.48
CA TYR A 215 5.52 -2.58 -18.64
C TYR A 215 4.01 -2.30 -18.59
N ASP A 216 3.19 -3.32 -18.32
CA ASP A 216 1.76 -3.20 -18.05
C ASP A 216 1.55 -2.68 -16.62
N VAL A 217 1.72 -1.36 -16.42
CA VAL A 217 1.67 -0.73 -15.09
C VAL A 217 0.27 -0.27 -14.69
N GLU A 218 -0.60 0.05 -15.64
CA GLU A 218 -1.94 0.58 -15.39
C GLU A 218 -2.84 -0.36 -14.59
N ASN A 219 -2.52 -1.65 -14.58
CA ASN A 219 -3.24 -2.65 -13.80
C ASN A 219 -2.72 -2.81 -12.36
N ASN A 220 -1.62 -2.15 -12.00
CA ASN A 220 -0.96 -2.33 -10.70
C ASN A 220 -0.63 -1.01 -9.99
N ILE A 221 -1.05 0.16 -10.51
CA ILE A 221 -0.91 1.44 -9.82
C ILE A 221 -2.15 1.70 -8.96
N MET A 222 -1.96 2.18 -7.73
CA MET A 222 -3.02 2.57 -6.81
C MET A 222 -2.74 3.96 -6.23
N PHE A 223 -3.79 4.78 -6.13
CA PHE A 223 -3.73 6.11 -5.54
C PHE A 223 -3.81 6.03 -4.01
N GLY A 224 -3.05 6.88 -3.34
CA GLY A 224 -3.08 7.08 -1.90
C GLY A 224 -2.52 8.45 -1.53
N THR A 225 -2.67 8.87 -0.27
CA THR A 225 -2.26 10.22 0.15
C THR A 225 -1.32 10.28 1.35
N ASP A 226 -1.20 9.22 2.14
CA ASP A 226 -0.48 9.23 3.43
C ASP A 226 -1.10 10.20 4.47
N SER A 227 -2.39 10.50 4.29
CA SER A 227 -3.14 11.38 5.18
C SER A 227 -3.36 10.74 6.55
N ILE A 228 -3.71 11.58 7.53
CA ILE A 228 -4.12 11.14 8.87
C ILE A 228 -5.64 11.28 8.99
N SER A 229 -6.33 10.23 9.45
CA SER A 229 -7.79 10.16 9.48
C SER A 229 -8.48 11.25 10.31
N THR A 230 -7.78 11.81 11.32
CA THR A 230 -8.28 12.89 12.18
C THR A 230 -7.78 14.29 11.77
N ASP A 231 -6.99 14.37 10.69
CA ASP A 231 -6.44 15.60 10.11
C ASP A 231 -6.34 15.46 8.57
N TYR A 232 -7.43 14.99 7.98
CA TYR A 232 -7.51 14.77 6.54
C TYR A 232 -7.71 16.10 5.82
N ASN A 233 -6.69 16.57 5.12
CA ASN A 233 -6.70 17.87 4.44
C ASN A 233 -7.25 17.75 3.01
N PRO A 234 -8.50 18.17 2.74
CA PRO A 234 -9.14 17.96 1.46
C PRO A 234 -8.50 18.77 0.32
N GLU A 235 -7.97 19.95 0.59
CA GLU A 235 -7.34 20.81 -0.43
C GLU A 235 -6.01 20.18 -0.89
N TRP A 236 -5.22 19.66 0.04
CA TRP A 236 -3.98 18.96 -0.26
C TRP A 236 -4.23 17.70 -1.06
N VAL A 237 -5.23 16.89 -0.68
CA VAL A 237 -5.63 15.67 -1.40
C VAL A 237 -6.14 15.99 -2.80
N ALA A 238 -7.05 16.96 -2.94
CA ALA A 238 -7.55 17.40 -4.25
C ALA A 238 -6.41 17.92 -5.14
N GLY A 239 -5.42 18.61 -4.54
CA GLY A 239 -4.23 19.10 -5.22
C GLY A 239 -3.38 17.95 -5.81
N TRP A 240 -3.25 16.81 -5.11
CA TRP A 240 -2.57 15.62 -5.64
C TRP A 240 -3.36 14.97 -6.77
N ILE A 241 -4.67 14.81 -6.62
CA ILE A 241 -5.55 14.27 -7.67
C ILE A 241 -5.46 15.12 -8.95
N ALA A 242 -5.54 16.45 -8.81
CA ALA A 242 -5.45 17.36 -9.95
C ALA A 242 -4.08 17.30 -10.65
N ARG A 243 -2.99 17.22 -9.88
CA ARG A 243 -1.62 17.09 -10.41
C ARG A 243 -1.45 15.78 -11.18
N ASP A 244 -1.86 14.67 -10.59
CA ASP A 244 -1.73 13.36 -11.22
C ASP A 244 -2.56 13.30 -12.50
N ASN A 245 -3.78 13.79 -12.49
CA ASN A 245 -4.62 13.86 -13.69
C ASN A 245 -3.99 14.71 -14.80
N ALA A 246 -3.41 15.86 -14.46
CA ALA A 246 -2.72 16.69 -15.46
C ALA A 246 -1.50 15.98 -16.10
N ILE A 247 -0.79 15.15 -15.33
CA ILE A 247 0.31 14.34 -15.85
C ILE A 247 -0.24 13.18 -16.69
N TYR A 248 -1.28 12.49 -16.22
CA TYR A 248 -1.93 11.41 -16.97
C TYR A 248 -2.46 11.90 -18.33
N ASP A 249 -3.06 13.08 -18.37
CA ASP A 249 -3.54 13.69 -19.61
C ASP A 249 -2.40 13.96 -20.60
N LYS A 250 -1.27 14.48 -20.14
CA LYS A 250 -0.05 14.67 -20.95
C LYS A 250 0.49 13.35 -21.50
N LEU A 251 0.39 12.27 -20.73
CA LEU A 251 0.88 10.94 -21.11
C LEU A 251 -0.13 10.15 -21.96
N GLY A 252 -1.32 10.68 -22.22
CA GLY A 252 -2.37 10.00 -22.98
C GLY A 252 -3.01 8.84 -22.21
N VAL A 253 -2.96 8.84 -20.88
CA VAL A 253 -3.63 7.85 -20.04
C VAL A 253 -5.13 8.02 -20.17
N THR A 254 -5.83 6.96 -20.59
CA THR A 254 -7.26 6.99 -20.87
C THR A 254 -8.10 7.04 -19.58
N GLU A 255 -9.35 7.44 -19.68
CA GLU A 255 -10.28 7.42 -18.55
C GLU A 255 -10.50 6.00 -17.99
N GLU A 256 -10.43 4.97 -18.84
CA GLU A 256 -10.46 3.57 -18.40
C GLU A 256 -9.24 3.22 -17.54
N GLN A 257 -8.05 3.65 -17.95
CA GLN A 257 -6.83 3.44 -17.17
C GLN A 257 -6.86 4.24 -15.85
N LYS A 258 -7.37 5.48 -15.86
CA LYS A 258 -7.59 6.26 -14.63
C LYS A 258 -8.58 5.56 -13.68
N GLN A 259 -9.67 4.97 -14.21
CA GLN A 259 -10.61 4.17 -13.41
C GLN A 259 -9.88 3.00 -12.71
N LYS A 260 -8.98 2.32 -13.40
CA LYS A 260 -8.15 1.26 -12.79
C LYS A 260 -7.30 1.81 -11.67
N ILE A 261 -6.56 2.90 -11.91
CA ILE A 261 -5.62 3.53 -10.94
C ILE A 261 -6.35 4.00 -9.68
N TYR A 262 -7.49 4.66 -9.85
CA TYR A 262 -8.22 5.27 -8.72
C TYR A 262 -9.18 4.30 -8.02
N CYS A 263 -9.55 3.18 -8.62
CA CYS A 263 -10.59 2.30 -8.08
C CYS A 263 -10.27 0.81 -8.25
N ASP A 264 -10.22 0.32 -9.49
CA ASP A 264 -10.36 -1.11 -9.76
C ASP A 264 -9.16 -1.92 -9.27
N ASN A 265 -7.95 -1.37 -9.40
CA ASN A 265 -6.71 -1.99 -8.90
C ASN A 265 -6.75 -2.14 -7.37
N TYR A 266 -7.26 -1.13 -6.68
CA TYR A 266 -7.40 -1.18 -5.24
C TYR A 266 -8.42 -2.26 -4.79
N MET A 267 -9.57 -2.34 -5.46
CA MET A 267 -10.55 -3.39 -5.19
C MET A 267 -9.97 -4.78 -5.47
N ARG A 268 -9.23 -4.93 -6.57
CA ARG A 268 -8.54 -6.17 -6.92
C ARG A 268 -7.42 -6.52 -5.93
N PHE A 269 -6.68 -5.55 -5.46
CA PHE A 269 -5.66 -5.73 -4.43
C PHE A 269 -6.27 -6.35 -3.17
N LEU A 270 -7.42 -5.84 -2.71
CA LEU A 270 -8.10 -6.30 -1.49
C LEU A 270 -8.85 -7.63 -1.65
N SER A 271 -9.44 -7.89 -2.82
CA SER A 271 -10.37 -9.03 -3.00
C SER A 271 -9.71 -10.40 -3.05
N GLY A 272 -8.38 -10.45 -3.16
CA GLY A 272 -7.69 -11.74 -3.30
C GLY A 272 -7.92 -12.47 -4.63
N GLY A 273 -8.69 -11.89 -5.55
CA GLY A 273 -9.01 -12.49 -6.84
C GLY A 273 -7.78 -12.65 -7.73
N ASP A 274 -7.75 -13.74 -8.51
CA ASP A 274 -6.73 -13.94 -9.52
C ASP A 274 -6.78 -12.84 -10.57
N LEU A 275 -5.60 -12.45 -11.05
CA LEU A 275 -5.48 -11.59 -12.22
C LEU A 275 -6.07 -12.29 -13.43
N GLN A 276 -7.14 -11.72 -14.00
CA GLN A 276 -7.41 -11.93 -15.43
C GLN A 276 -6.45 -10.99 -16.18
N HIS A 277 -5.20 -11.38 -16.28
CA HIS A 277 -4.27 -10.73 -17.19
C HIS A 277 -4.63 -11.10 -18.61
N ASN A 278 -5.32 -10.24 -19.29
CA ASN A 278 -5.13 -10.09 -20.72
C ASN A 278 -3.74 -9.44 -20.87
N LEU A 279 -2.71 -10.27 -20.94
CA LEU A 279 -1.36 -9.81 -21.19
C LEU A 279 -1.30 -9.24 -22.62
N PRO A 280 -1.09 -7.93 -22.80
CA PRO A 280 -0.59 -7.47 -24.08
C PRO A 280 0.86 -7.90 -24.17
N HIS A 281 1.11 -8.85 -25.02
CA HIS A 281 2.36 -9.16 -25.71
C HIS A 281 3.68 -8.63 -25.10
N ILE A 282 4.30 -9.43 -24.23
CA ILE A 282 5.73 -9.31 -23.90
C ILE A 282 6.60 -9.76 -25.11
N ASN A 283 6.07 -9.70 -26.30
CA ASN A 283 6.75 -10.03 -27.54
C ASN A 283 6.70 -8.82 -28.48
N LYS A 284 7.49 -7.79 -28.18
CA LYS A 284 8.03 -6.92 -29.23
C LYS A 284 9.36 -6.32 -28.78
#